data_d0f78f31f2bb61b08793a0ace54d2f4d
#
_entry.id   d0f78f31f2bb61b08793a0ace54d2f4d
#
_cell.length_a   1.000
_cell.length_b   1.000
_cell.length_c   1.000
_cell.angle_alpha   90.00
_cell.angle_beta   90.00
_cell.angle_gamma   90.00
#
_symmetry.space_group_name_H-M   'P 1'
#
loop_
_entity.id
_entity.type
_entity.pdbx_description
1 polymer ?
#
loop_
_entity_poly.entity_id
_entity_poly.type
_entity_poly.pdbx_seq_one_letter_code
_entity_poly.pdbx_strand_id
1 'polypeptide(L)'
;MEQNFVVEYEGYIPNEDEEYTGATVFPPIPGLYEKVIPFDFASLYPTTIIAYNIDYSTLVSEDNHSISDDDCHIIEWSDPVSCHNDKEICYENRRYRFLKSPKGVMPQLLEYLLNTRKKTKLEIKDLKQYLKNNDNLSTEQIKDLQKKIIILDKRQLAYKISANSMYGSMGVKRGYLPFLPGAMCTTAKGRQSIEKAAKVIQEQYKGKLIYGDTDSCYIHFPNLTTSEECWDYSLQIEREVSSLFPKPMKLEFEEAIYWRFFILSKKRYMALSCGRDGILNDDIEKKGVVLARRDNSKVIRFLYEKVIMMIFNKKSEDETLYFIIKFINNLCSGNLSIDYFYITKSIGAIKDYKIRELPNDKKKLVKRLNDLHIYPDDYDNISSYIEIYNTRCLPAHIQLAEKMKKRGTPVEVGSRLKYIITLSTFGRNSIIDGIKEKQYEKLEDPKYQQKYKNIIKLDFLYYLKLCAPPIDQLLEVGYNIKDFVLNQYKLRITRQKVLENIKILEKDENNNLSYHKLKF
;
A
#
# COMPACT_ATOMS: atom_id res chain seq x y z
N MET A 1 -24.33 -13.47 26.40
CA MET A 1 -23.93 -14.30 27.57
C MET A 1 -23.20 -13.36 28.52
N GLU A 2 -23.81 -13.06 29.62
CA GLU A 2 -23.15 -12.38 30.72
C GLU A 2 -22.21 -13.40 31.38
N GLN A 3 -20.96 -13.37 30.98
CA GLN A 3 -19.90 -14.05 31.71
C GLN A 3 -19.47 -13.04 32.77
N ASN A 4 -19.62 -13.37 34.05
CA ASN A 4 -19.27 -12.52 35.18
C ASN A 4 -17.74 -12.33 35.28
N PHE A 5 -17.13 -11.69 34.29
CA PHE A 5 -15.73 -11.29 34.37
C PHE A 5 -15.63 -9.84 34.80
N VAL A 6 -14.82 -9.61 35.84
CA VAL A 6 -14.42 -8.27 36.25
C VAL A 6 -13.24 -7.87 35.35
N VAL A 7 -13.42 -6.81 34.57
CA VAL A 7 -12.33 -6.21 33.79
C VAL A 7 -11.81 -5.03 34.61
N GLU A 8 -10.54 -5.09 34.98
CA GLU A 8 -9.87 -4.02 35.70
C GLU A 8 -9.70 -2.84 34.77
N TYR A 9 -10.31 -1.69 35.09
CA TYR A 9 -10.32 -0.50 34.24
C TYR A 9 -8.99 0.27 34.27
N GLU A 10 -8.19 0.13 35.33
CA GLU A 10 -6.89 0.76 35.52
C GLU A 10 -5.73 -0.12 35.02
N GLY A 11 -6.02 -0.93 34.01
CA GLY A 11 -5.11 -1.90 33.45
C GLY A 11 -3.79 -1.34 32.96
N TYR A 12 -2.89 -2.26 32.76
CA TYR A 12 -1.56 -2.19 32.14
C TYR A 12 -1.26 -0.84 31.44
N ILE A 13 -0.37 -0.06 32.03
CA ILE A 13 0.18 1.14 31.39
C ILE A 13 1.50 0.70 30.73
N PRO A 14 1.54 0.54 29.41
CA PRO A 14 2.78 0.21 28.72
C PRO A 14 3.77 1.37 28.87
N ASN A 15 5.05 1.06 28.99
CA ASN A 15 6.10 2.05 28.87
C ASN A 15 5.97 2.76 27.53
N GLU A 16 6.07 4.10 27.50
CA GLU A 16 5.90 4.89 26.27
C GLU A 16 6.89 4.48 25.18
N ASP A 17 8.04 3.91 25.55
CA ASP A 17 9.11 3.48 24.64
C ASP A 17 9.04 1.99 24.26
N GLU A 18 8.06 1.23 24.76
CA GLU A 18 7.95 -0.19 24.45
C GLU A 18 7.43 -0.43 23.03
N GLU A 19 8.32 -0.87 22.15
CA GLU A 19 8.02 -1.28 20.79
C GLU A 19 8.15 -2.80 20.64
N TYR A 20 7.40 -3.40 19.74
CA TYR A 20 7.50 -4.81 19.43
C TYR A 20 7.50 -5.10 17.94
N THR A 21 8.13 -6.18 17.56
CA THR A 21 8.24 -6.61 16.17
C THR A 21 6.88 -7.06 15.63
N GLY A 22 6.44 -6.46 14.54
CA GLY A 22 5.21 -6.80 13.84
C GLY A 22 5.30 -8.10 13.02
N ALA A 23 4.55 -8.17 11.93
CA ALA A 23 4.53 -9.31 11.02
C ALA A 23 5.82 -9.45 10.21
N THR A 24 6.15 -10.67 9.81
CA THR A 24 7.18 -10.95 8.80
C THR A 24 6.64 -10.61 7.40
N VAL A 25 7.45 -9.90 6.62
CA VAL A 25 7.22 -9.72 5.18
C VAL A 25 8.47 -10.22 4.46
N PHE A 26 8.35 -11.35 3.79
CA PHE A 26 9.44 -11.89 3.00
C PHE A 26 9.82 -10.93 1.85
N PRO A 27 11.11 -10.70 1.62
CA PRO A 27 11.52 -9.86 0.50
C PRO A 27 11.04 -10.49 -0.82
N PRO A 28 10.37 -9.72 -1.69
CA PRO A 28 9.97 -10.24 -2.98
C PRO A 28 11.19 -10.45 -3.88
N ILE A 29 11.10 -11.45 -4.75
CA ILE A 29 11.98 -11.59 -5.90
C ILE A 29 11.27 -10.94 -7.09
N PRO A 30 11.62 -9.71 -7.50
CA PRO A 30 10.93 -9.03 -8.60
C PRO A 30 11.03 -9.82 -9.90
N GLY A 31 9.94 -9.84 -10.67
CA GLY A 31 9.92 -10.60 -11.93
C GLY A 31 8.51 -10.93 -12.39
N LEU A 32 8.45 -11.50 -13.60
CA LEU A 32 7.26 -12.13 -14.16
C LEU A 32 7.39 -13.65 -14.00
N TYR A 33 6.45 -14.23 -13.28
CA TYR A 33 6.40 -15.67 -13.01
C TYR A 33 5.14 -16.28 -13.60
N GLU A 34 5.23 -17.55 -13.92
CA GLU A 34 4.07 -18.37 -14.31
C GLU A 34 3.78 -19.41 -13.23
N LYS A 35 2.49 -19.72 -13.06
CA LYS A 35 2.05 -20.79 -12.14
C LYS A 35 2.52 -20.56 -10.70
N VAL A 36 2.26 -19.37 -10.17
CA VAL A 36 2.49 -19.05 -8.76
C VAL A 36 1.23 -19.40 -7.98
N ILE A 37 1.41 -20.11 -6.89
CA ILE A 37 0.33 -20.60 -6.04
C ILE A 37 0.30 -19.79 -4.76
N PRO A 38 -0.82 -19.11 -4.45
CA PRO A 38 -1.02 -18.41 -3.19
C PRO A 38 -1.51 -19.40 -2.11
N PHE A 39 -0.82 -19.41 -0.98
CA PHE A 39 -1.25 -20.04 0.26
C PHE A 39 -1.43 -18.95 1.31
N ASP A 40 -2.50 -19.04 2.11
CA ASP A 40 -2.83 -18.06 3.15
C ASP A 40 -3.26 -18.76 4.44
N PHE A 41 -2.84 -18.25 5.59
CA PHE A 41 -3.34 -18.77 6.85
C PHE A 41 -4.76 -18.29 7.12
N ALA A 42 -5.67 -19.22 7.35
CA ALA A 42 -7.06 -18.91 7.69
C ALA A 42 -7.16 -18.08 8.97
N SER A 43 -7.23 -16.74 8.85
CA SER A 43 -7.30 -15.84 9.99
C SER A 43 -6.15 -16.03 10.98
N LEU A 44 -4.88 -15.90 10.55
CA LEU A 44 -3.67 -16.24 11.30
C LEU A 44 -3.69 -15.79 12.77
N TYR A 45 -3.88 -14.49 13.03
CA TYR A 45 -3.84 -13.98 14.40
C TYR A 45 -5.00 -14.47 15.27
N PRO A 46 -6.27 -14.44 14.85
CA PRO A 46 -7.36 -15.03 15.61
C PRO A 46 -7.15 -16.51 15.93
N THR A 47 -6.70 -17.31 14.93
CA THR A 47 -6.47 -18.75 15.14
C THR A 47 -5.25 -19.03 16.00
N THR A 48 -4.22 -18.18 15.97
CA THR A 48 -3.08 -18.23 16.89
C THR A 48 -3.52 -17.96 18.33
N ILE A 49 -4.33 -16.93 18.56
CA ILE A 49 -4.86 -16.61 19.91
C ILE A 49 -5.66 -17.79 20.46
N ILE A 50 -6.48 -18.43 19.64
CA ILE A 50 -7.27 -19.61 20.04
C ILE A 50 -6.37 -20.80 20.34
N ALA A 51 -5.40 -21.10 19.46
CA ALA A 51 -4.54 -22.27 19.53
C ALA A 51 -3.61 -22.27 20.75
N TYR A 52 -3.13 -21.11 21.13
CA TYR A 52 -2.20 -20.93 22.24
C TYR A 52 -2.88 -20.36 23.50
N ASN A 53 -4.20 -20.24 23.49
CA ASN A 53 -5.01 -19.74 24.59
C ASN A 53 -4.52 -18.37 25.12
N ILE A 54 -4.19 -17.43 24.21
CA ILE A 54 -3.63 -16.12 24.55
C ILE A 54 -4.76 -15.23 25.08
N ASP A 55 -4.73 -14.97 26.38
CA ASP A 55 -5.73 -14.15 27.09
C ASP A 55 -5.14 -13.54 28.36
N TYR A 56 -5.74 -12.47 28.84
CA TYR A 56 -5.36 -11.88 30.14
C TYR A 56 -5.48 -12.88 31.30
N SER A 57 -6.57 -13.66 31.30
CA SER A 57 -6.88 -14.61 32.37
C SER A 57 -6.01 -15.86 32.36
N THR A 58 -5.30 -16.12 31.27
CA THR A 58 -4.46 -17.32 31.08
C THR A 58 -2.96 -17.01 31.12
N LEU A 59 -2.58 -15.73 31.12
CA LEU A 59 -1.18 -15.33 31.26
C LEU A 59 -0.65 -15.72 32.66
N VAL A 60 0.45 -16.45 32.67
CA VAL A 60 1.14 -16.88 33.90
C VAL A 60 2.37 -16.00 34.09
N SER A 61 2.47 -15.33 35.25
CA SER A 61 3.66 -14.54 35.60
C SER A 61 4.92 -15.42 35.63
N GLU A 62 6.05 -14.86 35.24
CA GLU A 62 7.34 -15.54 35.27
C GLU A 62 7.70 -16.00 36.69
N ASP A 63 7.34 -15.21 37.71
CA ASP A 63 7.60 -15.51 39.12
C ASP A 63 6.67 -16.59 39.71
N ASN A 64 5.64 -17.00 38.96
CA ASN A 64 4.71 -18.01 39.43
C ASN A 64 5.24 -19.43 39.15
N HIS A 65 6.05 -19.95 40.04
CA HIS A 65 6.62 -21.30 39.97
C HIS A 65 5.65 -22.42 40.42
N SER A 66 4.45 -22.08 40.89
CA SER A 66 3.46 -23.09 41.31
C SER A 66 2.78 -23.77 40.11
N ILE A 67 2.84 -23.19 38.93
CA ILE A 67 2.26 -23.71 37.71
C ILE A 67 3.38 -24.30 36.85
N SER A 68 3.23 -25.59 36.51
CA SER A 68 4.20 -26.29 35.66
C SER A 68 4.18 -25.77 34.21
N ASP A 69 5.33 -25.80 33.55
CA ASP A 69 5.44 -25.55 32.12
C ASP A 69 4.62 -26.53 31.26
N ASP A 70 4.42 -27.75 31.77
CA ASP A 70 3.57 -28.76 31.14
C ASP A 70 2.09 -28.35 31.04
N ASP A 71 1.64 -27.49 31.95
CA ASP A 71 0.27 -26.95 31.97
C ASP A 71 0.11 -25.71 31.11
N CYS A 72 1.21 -25.22 30.52
CA CYS A 72 1.26 -23.98 29.76
C CYS A 72 1.61 -24.18 28.30
N HIS A 73 1.10 -23.29 27.45
CA HIS A 73 1.67 -22.99 26.15
C HIS A 73 2.83 -22.03 26.35
N ILE A 74 4.03 -22.41 25.94
CA ILE A 74 5.22 -21.57 26.04
C ILE A 74 5.45 -20.91 24.70
N ILE A 75 5.63 -19.59 24.70
CA ILE A 75 5.93 -18.78 23.51
C ILE A 75 7.23 -18.05 23.75
N GLU A 76 8.24 -18.41 22.97
CA GLU A 76 9.60 -17.87 23.07
C GLU A 76 10.07 -17.35 21.72
N TRP A 77 10.78 -16.24 21.74
CA TRP A 77 11.46 -15.66 20.58
C TRP A 77 12.54 -14.67 21.01
N SER A 78 13.35 -14.22 20.05
CA SER A 78 14.33 -13.14 20.25
C SER A 78 13.99 -11.97 19.35
N ASP A 79 13.83 -10.78 19.93
CA ASP A 79 13.60 -9.55 19.19
C ASP A 79 14.91 -8.75 19.07
N PRO A 80 15.21 -8.16 17.91
CA PRO A 80 16.32 -7.22 17.80
C PRO A 80 15.95 -5.91 18.51
N VAL A 81 16.82 -5.45 19.41
CA VAL A 81 16.69 -4.18 20.12
C VAL A 81 17.83 -3.26 19.74
N SER A 82 17.56 -1.94 19.66
CA SER A 82 18.61 -0.96 19.41
C SER A 82 19.52 -0.83 20.64
N CYS A 83 20.78 -1.14 20.47
CA CYS A 83 21.79 -0.87 21.49
C CYS A 83 22.16 0.61 21.50
N HIS A 84 22.57 1.12 22.65
CA HIS A 84 23.01 2.51 22.82
C HIS A 84 24.22 2.92 21.95
N ASN A 85 24.89 1.94 21.32
CA ASN A 85 25.92 2.15 20.32
C ASN A 85 25.41 1.70 18.95
N ASP A 86 25.22 2.63 18.02
CA ASP A 86 24.63 2.48 16.66
C ASP A 86 25.26 1.40 15.73
N LYS A 87 26.09 0.48 16.24
CA LYS A 87 26.82 -0.51 15.41
C LYS A 87 26.54 -1.97 15.72
N GLU A 88 25.89 -2.30 16.82
CA GLU A 88 25.60 -3.69 17.18
C GLU A 88 24.11 -3.90 17.39
N ILE A 89 23.57 -4.94 16.73
CA ILE A 89 22.18 -5.40 16.96
C ILE A 89 22.22 -6.30 18.19
N CYS A 90 21.61 -5.85 19.28
CA CYS A 90 21.38 -6.68 20.45
C CYS A 90 20.07 -7.45 20.29
N TYR A 91 19.96 -8.59 20.94
CA TYR A 91 18.75 -9.40 20.93
C TYR A 91 18.23 -9.54 22.37
N GLU A 92 16.95 -9.28 22.55
CA GLU A 92 16.25 -9.54 23.81
C GLU A 92 15.46 -10.84 23.66
N ASN A 93 15.73 -11.80 24.56
CA ASN A 93 14.98 -13.04 24.63
C ASN A 93 13.71 -12.83 25.42
N ARG A 94 12.58 -13.17 24.84
CA ARG A 94 11.26 -13.05 25.45
C ARG A 94 10.63 -14.42 25.60
N ARG A 95 10.01 -14.66 26.77
CA ARG A 95 9.32 -15.90 27.12
C ARG A 95 8.03 -15.58 27.83
N TYR A 96 6.92 -16.13 27.35
CA TYR A 96 5.61 -15.98 27.95
C TYR A 96 4.92 -17.34 28.07
N ARG A 97 4.15 -17.51 29.15
CA ARG A 97 3.41 -18.73 29.44
C ARG A 97 1.92 -18.45 29.51
N PHE A 98 1.12 -19.24 28.81
CA PHE A 98 -0.34 -19.18 28.86
C PHE A 98 -0.90 -20.52 29.24
N LEU A 99 -1.83 -20.57 30.21
CA LEU A 99 -2.47 -21.80 30.66
C LEU A 99 -3.12 -22.54 29.48
N LYS A 100 -2.95 -23.85 29.38
CA LYS A 100 -3.68 -24.69 28.41
C LYS A 100 -5.16 -24.77 28.74
N SER A 101 -5.53 -24.71 30.02
CA SER A 101 -6.90 -24.78 30.54
C SER A 101 -7.01 -23.97 31.83
N PRO A 102 -8.16 -23.32 32.12
CA PRO A 102 -9.36 -23.22 31.27
C PRO A 102 -9.14 -22.32 30.05
N LYS A 103 -10.06 -22.41 29.09
CA LYS A 103 -10.03 -21.56 27.89
C LYS A 103 -10.34 -20.10 28.25
N GLY A 104 -9.49 -19.18 27.83
CA GLY A 104 -9.64 -17.75 28.05
C GLY A 104 -10.85 -17.11 27.33
N VAL A 105 -11.23 -15.91 27.73
CA VAL A 105 -12.40 -15.19 27.21
C VAL A 105 -12.21 -14.81 25.73
N MET A 106 -11.05 -14.24 25.37
CA MET A 106 -10.75 -13.85 23.98
C MET A 106 -10.74 -15.06 23.04
N PRO A 107 -10.05 -16.18 23.34
CA PRO A 107 -10.15 -17.40 22.56
C PRO A 107 -11.58 -17.89 22.35
N GLN A 108 -12.42 -17.89 23.38
CA GLN A 108 -13.83 -18.27 23.28
C GLN A 108 -14.61 -17.33 22.34
N LEU A 109 -14.44 -16.02 22.48
CA LEU A 109 -15.11 -15.03 21.65
C LEU A 109 -14.68 -15.14 20.17
N LEU A 110 -13.37 -15.29 19.94
CA LEU A 110 -12.83 -15.45 18.59
C LEU A 110 -13.34 -16.74 17.93
N GLU A 111 -13.39 -17.83 18.67
CA GLU A 111 -13.95 -19.10 18.18
C GLU A 111 -15.43 -18.96 17.79
N TYR A 112 -16.22 -18.26 18.60
CA TYR A 112 -17.61 -17.95 18.28
C TYR A 112 -17.73 -17.13 16.99
N LEU A 113 -16.93 -16.06 16.85
CA LEU A 113 -16.94 -15.19 15.67
C LEU A 113 -16.52 -15.95 14.40
N LEU A 114 -15.45 -16.75 14.46
CA LEU A 114 -14.98 -17.55 13.31
C LEU A 114 -15.98 -18.64 12.92
N ASN A 115 -16.57 -19.33 13.88
CA ASN A 115 -17.60 -20.34 13.62
C ASN A 115 -18.87 -19.74 13.01
N THR A 116 -19.32 -18.58 13.52
CA THR A 116 -20.49 -17.88 12.99
C THR A 116 -20.20 -17.37 11.57
N ARG A 117 -19.01 -16.85 11.32
CA ARG A 117 -18.58 -16.48 9.96
C ARG A 117 -18.58 -17.68 9.00
N LYS A 118 -18.04 -18.82 9.43
CA LYS A 118 -18.03 -20.05 8.62
C LYS A 118 -19.47 -20.50 8.26
N LYS A 119 -20.38 -20.51 9.23
CA LYS A 119 -21.80 -20.81 8.99
C LYS A 119 -22.43 -19.86 7.97
N THR A 120 -22.17 -18.55 8.13
CA THR A 120 -22.70 -17.53 7.20
C THR A 120 -22.14 -17.70 5.78
N LYS A 121 -20.86 -18.06 5.63
CA LYS A 121 -20.26 -18.36 4.31
C LYS A 121 -20.89 -19.58 3.64
N LEU A 122 -21.19 -20.62 4.41
CA LEU A 122 -21.89 -21.82 3.90
C LEU A 122 -23.29 -21.45 3.41
N GLU A 123 -24.08 -20.68 4.21
CA GLU A 123 -25.40 -20.21 3.78
C GLU A 123 -25.32 -19.39 2.47
N ILE A 124 -24.31 -18.53 2.31
CA ILE A 124 -24.09 -17.79 1.05
C ILE A 124 -23.83 -18.76 -0.12
N LYS A 125 -22.99 -19.77 0.10
CA LYS A 125 -22.67 -20.78 -0.91
C LYS A 125 -23.92 -21.52 -1.36
N ASP A 126 -24.72 -21.98 -0.42
CA ASP A 126 -25.96 -22.72 -0.68
C ASP A 126 -26.96 -21.85 -1.47
N LEU A 127 -27.14 -20.60 -1.07
CA LEU A 127 -28.01 -19.66 -1.79
C LEU A 127 -27.52 -19.37 -3.22
N LYS A 128 -26.21 -19.22 -3.42
CA LYS A 128 -25.63 -19.04 -4.76
C LYS A 128 -25.85 -20.29 -5.63
N GLN A 129 -25.66 -21.46 -5.06
CA GLN A 129 -25.89 -22.74 -5.76
C GLN A 129 -27.37 -22.93 -6.09
N TYR A 130 -28.27 -22.57 -5.17
CA TYR A 130 -29.70 -22.55 -5.40
C TYR A 130 -30.09 -21.66 -6.57
N LEU A 131 -29.56 -20.43 -6.61
CA LEU A 131 -29.78 -19.50 -7.73
C LEU A 131 -29.28 -20.02 -9.07
N LYS A 132 -28.16 -20.75 -9.05
CA LYS A 132 -27.55 -21.30 -10.29
C LYS A 132 -28.31 -22.50 -10.83
N ASN A 133 -28.94 -23.31 -9.96
CA ASN A 133 -29.55 -24.58 -10.33
C ASN A 133 -31.06 -24.48 -10.58
N ASN A 134 -31.68 -23.31 -10.39
CA ASN A 134 -33.13 -23.14 -10.54
C ASN A 134 -33.46 -22.06 -11.57
N ASP A 135 -33.67 -22.48 -12.81
CA ASP A 135 -34.02 -21.60 -13.94
C ASP A 135 -35.46 -21.08 -13.89
N ASN A 136 -36.32 -21.64 -13.03
CA ASN A 136 -37.76 -21.33 -12.94
C ASN A 136 -38.09 -20.23 -11.90
N LEU A 137 -37.10 -19.51 -11.37
CA LEU A 137 -37.33 -18.46 -10.38
C LEU A 137 -37.89 -17.20 -11.03
N SER A 138 -38.88 -16.59 -10.39
CA SER A 138 -39.40 -15.28 -10.82
C SER A 138 -38.33 -14.18 -10.63
N THR A 139 -38.42 -13.12 -11.40
CA THR A 139 -37.53 -11.96 -11.30
C THR A 139 -37.50 -11.36 -9.89
N GLU A 140 -38.61 -11.41 -9.18
CA GLU A 140 -38.75 -10.92 -7.80
C GLU A 140 -38.00 -11.84 -6.81
N GLN A 141 -38.19 -13.15 -6.93
CA GLN A 141 -37.48 -14.15 -6.13
C GLN A 141 -35.94 -14.05 -6.32
N ILE A 142 -35.49 -13.87 -7.56
CA ILE A 142 -34.05 -13.69 -7.84
C ILE A 142 -33.53 -12.44 -7.14
N LYS A 143 -34.26 -11.30 -7.20
CA LYS A 143 -33.85 -10.07 -6.54
C LYS A 143 -33.79 -10.20 -5.02
N ASP A 144 -34.74 -10.89 -4.42
CA ASP A 144 -34.76 -11.10 -2.97
C ASP A 144 -33.63 -12.01 -2.49
N LEU A 145 -33.35 -13.09 -3.22
CA LEU A 145 -32.20 -13.95 -2.94
C LEU A 145 -30.87 -13.20 -3.10
N GLN A 146 -30.73 -12.39 -4.14
CA GLN A 146 -29.55 -11.53 -4.33
C GLN A 146 -29.37 -10.53 -3.18
N LYS A 147 -30.45 -9.89 -2.72
CA LYS A 147 -30.42 -9.01 -1.53
C LYS A 147 -29.98 -9.77 -0.29
N LYS A 148 -30.54 -10.97 -0.06
CA LYS A 148 -30.16 -11.83 1.07
C LYS A 148 -28.67 -12.17 1.03
N ILE A 149 -28.15 -12.56 -0.12
CA ILE A 149 -26.71 -12.84 -0.33
C ILE A 149 -25.86 -11.61 0.01
N ILE A 150 -26.25 -10.42 -0.45
CA ILE A 150 -25.52 -9.18 -0.15
C ILE A 150 -25.49 -8.90 1.36
N ILE A 151 -26.63 -9.05 2.05
CA ILE A 151 -26.72 -8.84 3.50
C ILE A 151 -25.82 -9.82 4.26
N LEU A 152 -25.87 -11.11 3.90
CA LEU A 152 -25.05 -12.15 4.50
C LEU A 152 -23.56 -11.91 4.23
N ASP A 153 -23.21 -11.44 3.04
CA ASP A 153 -21.81 -11.09 2.70
C ASP A 153 -21.30 -9.95 3.58
N LYS A 154 -22.10 -8.90 3.80
CA LYS A 154 -21.74 -7.83 4.73
C LYS A 154 -21.64 -8.31 6.17
N ARG A 155 -22.52 -9.23 6.59
CA ARG A 155 -22.49 -9.83 7.92
C ARG A 155 -21.22 -10.66 8.14
N GLN A 156 -20.86 -11.56 7.19
CA GLN A 156 -19.62 -12.33 7.31
C GLN A 156 -18.38 -11.45 7.32
N LEU A 157 -18.39 -10.32 6.57
CA LEU A 157 -17.31 -9.33 6.59
C LEU A 157 -17.20 -8.64 7.95
N ALA A 158 -18.33 -8.29 8.59
CA ALA A 158 -18.35 -7.72 9.93
C ALA A 158 -17.71 -8.67 10.95
N TYR A 159 -18.03 -9.97 10.92
CA TYR A 159 -17.37 -10.97 11.76
C TYR A 159 -15.85 -11.05 11.53
N LYS A 160 -15.40 -10.99 10.25
CA LYS A 160 -13.98 -10.94 9.91
C LYS A 160 -13.30 -9.73 10.53
N ILE A 161 -13.91 -8.54 10.39
CA ILE A 161 -13.36 -7.29 10.91
C ILE A 161 -13.30 -7.34 12.44
N SER A 162 -14.37 -7.78 13.11
CA SER A 162 -14.40 -7.90 14.57
C SER A 162 -13.32 -8.85 15.10
N ALA A 163 -13.16 -10.03 14.48
CA ALA A 163 -12.14 -10.98 14.89
C ALA A 163 -10.72 -10.42 14.71
N ASN A 164 -10.43 -9.75 13.59
CA ASN A 164 -9.11 -9.19 13.33
C ASN A 164 -8.80 -7.94 14.19
N SER A 165 -9.83 -7.16 14.57
CA SER A 165 -9.65 -5.99 15.43
C SER A 165 -9.32 -6.35 16.88
N MET A 166 -9.62 -7.57 17.34
CA MET A 166 -9.24 -8.03 18.67
C MET A 166 -7.73 -7.96 18.90
N TYR A 167 -6.94 -8.50 17.97
CA TYR A 167 -5.49 -8.35 17.99
C TYR A 167 -5.06 -6.87 17.99
N GLY A 168 -5.68 -6.06 17.12
CA GLY A 168 -5.38 -4.63 17.05
C GLY A 168 -5.64 -3.89 18.36
N SER A 169 -6.70 -4.27 19.09
CA SER A 169 -7.01 -3.66 20.40
C SER A 169 -6.04 -4.07 21.52
N MET A 170 -5.40 -5.24 21.44
CA MET A 170 -4.35 -5.64 22.38
C MET A 170 -3.07 -4.83 22.22
N GLY A 171 -2.69 -4.50 20.97
CA GLY A 171 -1.42 -3.86 20.65
C GLY A 171 -1.42 -2.33 20.80
N VAL A 172 -2.51 -1.71 21.22
CA VAL A 172 -2.56 -0.24 21.41
C VAL A 172 -2.02 0.15 22.78
N LYS A 173 -1.25 1.23 22.83
CA LYS A 173 -0.71 1.78 24.10
C LYS A 173 -1.81 2.45 24.95
N ARG A 174 -2.86 2.97 24.32
CA ARG A 174 -4.01 3.61 24.98
C ARG A 174 -5.29 3.05 24.39
N GLY A 175 -6.15 2.47 25.21
CA GLY A 175 -7.40 1.84 24.79
C GLY A 175 -8.14 1.21 25.95
N TYR A 176 -9.24 0.52 25.68
CA TYR A 176 -10.02 -0.15 26.72
C TYR A 176 -9.43 -1.47 27.20
N LEU A 177 -8.65 -2.16 26.34
CA LEU A 177 -8.08 -3.47 26.64
C LEU A 177 -6.66 -3.61 26.04
N PRO A 178 -5.68 -2.78 26.47
CA PRO A 178 -4.29 -2.94 26.04
C PRO A 178 -3.70 -4.21 26.68
N PHE A 179 -3.15 -5.10 25.85
CA PHE A 179 -2.53 -6.35 26.30
C PHE A 179 -1.29 -6.65 25.46
N LEU A 180 -0.25 -5.90 25.69
CA LEU A 180 0.97 -5.96 24.91
C LEU A 180 1.60 -7.36 24.89
N PRO A 181 1.73 -8.11 26.03
CA PRO A 181 2.22 -9.49 25.99
C PRO A 181 1.45 -10.39 25.03
N GLY A 182 0.12 -10.28 24.99
CA GLY A 182 -0.72 -11.03 24.07
C GLY A 182 -0.51 -10.63 22.59
N ALA A 183 -0.36 -9.33 22.32
CA ALA A 183 -0.08 -8.84 20.98
C ALA A 183 1.30 -9.31 20.49
N MET A 184 2.32 -9.21 21.32
CA MET A 184 3.70 -9.66 21.04
C MET A 184 3.75 -11.16 20.76
N CYS A 185 3.14 -11.98 21.62
CA CYS A 185 3.07 -13.43 21.43
C CYS A 185 2.32 -13.82 20.16
N THR A 186 1.24 -13.11 19.84
CA THR A 186 0.45 -13.37 18.61
C THR A 186 1.29 -13.10 17.36
N THR A 187 2.02 -11.99 17.30
CA THR A 187 2.89 -11.70 16.15
C THR A 187 4.09 -12.62 16.08
N ALA A 188 4.72 -12.96 17.22
CA ALA A 188 5.84 -13.89 17.28
C ALA A 188 5.45 -15.27 16.74
N LYS A 189 4.31 -15.84 17.22
CA LYS A 189 3.79 -17.11 16.69
C LYS A 189 3.35 -17.00 15.23
N GLY A 190 2.79 -15.86 14.81
CA GLY A 190 2.47 -15.60 13.41
C GLY A 190 3.72 -15.68 12.53
N ARG A 191 4.81 -14.98 12.90
CA ARG A 191 6.11 -15.04 12.21
C ARG A 191 6.65 -16.47 12.14
N GLN A 192 6.74 -17.15 13.28
CA GLN A 192 7.22 -18.53 13.34
C GLN A 192 6.40 -19.48 12.48
N SER A 193 5.08 -19.28 12.40
CA SER A 193 4.19 -20.13 11.62
C SER A 193 4.37 -19.96 10.13
N ILE A 194 4.42 -18.70 9.63
CA ILE A 194 4.59 -18.44 8.20
C ILE A 194 6.00 -18.85 7.73
N GLU A 195 7.04 -18.64 8.56
CA GLU A 195 8.41 -19.06 8.27
C GLU A 195 8.53 -20.58 8.23
N LYS A 196 7.91 -21.29 9.18
CA LYS A 196 7.85 -22.76 9.18
C LYS A 196 7.13 -23.31 7.95
N ALA A 197 5.97 -22.73 7.60
CA ALA A 197 5.23 -23.15 6.41
C ALA A 197 6.05 -22.93 5.13
N ALA A 198 6.62 -21.73 4.95
CA ALA A 198 7.45 -21.42 3.80
C ALA A 198 8.68 -22.34 3.69
N LYS A 199 9.35 -22.61 4.81
CA LYS A 199 10.50 -23.52 4.87
C LYS A 199 10.12 -24.93 4.45
N VAL A 200 9.06 -25.51 5.02
CA VAL A 200 8.60 -26.84 4.68
C VAL A 200 8.23 -26.95 3.20
N ILE A 201 7.52 -25.96 2.65
CA ILE A 201 7.15 -25.95 1.24
C ILE A 201 8.39 -25.90 0.33
N GLN A 202 9.41 -25.13 0.70
CA GLN A 202 10.65 -25.07 -0.08
C GLN A 202 11.47 -26.35 0.01
N GLU A 203 11.63 -26.91 1.20
CA GLU A 203 12.51 -28.07 1.43
C GLU A 203 11.89 -29.38 0.96
N GLN A 204 10.64 -29.64 1.32
CA GLN A 204 9.96 -30.92 1.05
C GLN A 204 9.25 -30.94 -0.30
N TYR A 205 8.65 -29.82 -0.71
CA TYR A 205 7.86 -29.74 -1.93
C TYR A 205 8.56 -29.06 -3.10
N LYS A 206 9.82 -28.62 -2.90
CA LYS A 206 10.65 -27.96 -3.92
C LYS A 206 10.02 -26.70 -4.52
N GLY A 207 9.13 -26.05 -3.76
CA GLY A 207 8.57 -24.76 -4.11
C GLY A 207 9.59 -23.64 -3.94
N LYS A 208 9.56 -22.63 -4.82
CA LYS A 208 10.35 -21.40 -4.67
C LYS A 208 9.47 -20.30 -4.12
N LEU A 209 9.79 -19.80 -2.92
CA LEU A 209 9.11 -18.64 -2.34
C LEU A 209 9.45 -17.39 -3.14
N ILE A 210 8.45 -16.80 -3.79
CA ILE A 210 8.60 -15.57 -4.57
C ILE A 210 8.33 -14.35 -3.70
N TYR A 211 7.33 -14.44 -2.83
CA TYR A 211 6.91 -13.38 -1.92
C TYR A 211 6.08 -13.95 -0.77
N GLY A 212 6.00 -13.23 0.33
CA GLY A 212 5.08 -13.52 1.43
C GLY A 212 4.83 -12.29 2.28
N ASP A 213 3.62 -12.17 2.81
CA ASP A 213 3.20 -10.99 3.59
C ASP A 213 2.27 -11.43 4.73
N THR A 214 2.75 -11.29 5.95
CA THR A 214 2.02 -11.55 7.19
C THR A 214 1.53 -12.99 7.34
N ASP A 215 0.53 -13.39 6.56
CA ASP A 215 -0.18 -14.67 6.60
C ASP A 215 -0.16 -15.43 5.27
N SER A 216 0.38 -14.81 4.21
CA SER A 216 0.38 -15.38 2.86
C SER A 216 1.77 -15.71 2.33
N CYS A 217 1.85 -16.78 1.54
CA CYS A 217 3.02 -17.21 0.78
C CYS A 217 2.66 -17.40 -0.68
N TYR A 218 3.47 -16.83 -1.58
CA TYR A 218 3.34 -16.95 -3.03
C TYR A 218 4.47 -17.84 -3.54
N ILE A 219 4.13 -19.06 -3.91
CA ILE A 219 5.09 -20.12 -4.22
C ILE A 219 5.05 -20.47 -5.70
N HIS A 220 6.20 -20.46 -6.34
CA HIS A 220 6.38 -20.92 -7.70
C HIS A 220 6.92 -22.36 -7.71
N PHE A 221 6.28 -23.23 -8.49
CA PHE A 221 6.71 -24.61 -8.69
C PHE A 221 7.17 -24.82 -10.14
N PRO A 222 8.47 -24.78 -10.41
CA PRO A 222 8.99 -24.86 -11.78
C PRO A 222 8.64 -26.15 -12.50
N ASN A 223 8.51 -27.26 -11.75
CA ASN A 223 8.32 -28.60 -12.28
C ASN A 223 6.87 -28.92 -12.64
N LEU A 224 5.89 -28.11 -12.21
CA LEU A 224 4.49 -28.33 -12.54
C LEU A 224 4.17 -27.67 -13.89
N THR A 225 3.46 -28.39 -14.75
CA THR A 225 3.21 -27.95 -16.13
C THR A 225 1.76 -27.52 -16.37
N THR A 226 0.81 -28.21 -15.79
CA THR A 226 -0.63 -27.97 -15.98
C THR A 226 -1.28 -27.31 -14.77
N SER A 227 -2.43 -26.70 -14.97
CA SER A 227 -3.26 -26.14 -13.90
C SER A 227 -3.80 -27.23 -12.97
N GLU A 228 -4.14 -28.38 -13.51
CA GLU A 228 -4.64 -29.50 -12.75
C GLU A 228 -3.58 -30.07 -11.81
N GLU A 229 -2.35 -30.29 -12.29
CA GLU A 229 -1.20 -30.67 -11.45
C GLU A 229 -0.95 -29.67 -10.34
N CYS A 230 -0.93 -28.37 -10.67
CA CYS A 230 -0.78 -27.30 -9.69
C CYS A 230 -1.87 -27.36 -8.62
N TRP A 231 -3.11 -27.57 -9.02
CA TRP A 231 -4.25 -27.62 -8.11
C TRP A 231 -4.17 -28.79 -7.14
N ASP A 232 -3.98 -29.99 -7.67
CA ASP A 232 -3.94 -31.21 -6.86
C ASP A 232 -2.74 -31.20 -5.90
N TYR A 233 -1.60 -30.74 -6.37
CA TYR A 233 -0.41 -30.56 -5.54
C TYR A 233 -0.61 -29.52 -4.42
N SER A 234 -1.33 -28.46 -4.71
CA SER A 234 -1.68 -27.44 -3.71
C SER A 234 -2.59 -27.97 -2.62
N LEU A 235 -3.58 -28.77 -2.97
CA LEU A 235 -4.47 -29.45 -1.99
C LEU A 235 -3.71 -30.46 -1.12
N GLN A 236 -2.69 -31.12 -1.67
CA GLN A 236 -1.81 -31.98 -0.89
C GLN A 236 -1.01 -31.17 0.12
N ILE A 237 -0.34 -30.09 -0.34
CA ILE A 237 0.44 -29.20 0.52
C ILE A 237 -0.44 -28.60 1.62
N GLU A 238 -1.64 -28.12 1.28
CA GLU A 238 -2.59 -27.58 2.26
C GLU A 238 -2.84 -28.56 3.40
N ARG A 239 -3.14 -29.82 3.09
CA ARG A 239 -3.42 -30.85 4.09
C ARG A 239 -2.21 -31.18 4.95
N GLU A 240 -1.08 -31.44 4.31
CA GLU A 240 0.12 -31.90 5.01
C GLU A 240 0.76 -30.79 5.84
N VAL A 241 0.90 -29.57 5.27
CA VAL A 241 1.47 -28.44 6.01
C VAL A 241 0.54 -27.98 7.13
N SER A 242 -0.79 -27.98 6.92
CA SER A 242 -1.73 -27.64 8.00
C SER A 242 -1.64 -28.58 9.19
N SER A 243 -1.30 -29.87 8.98
CA SER A 243 -1.14 -30.85 10.06
C SER A 243 0.02 -30.52 11.04
N LEU A 244 0.94 -29.65 10.62
CA LEU A 244 2.10 -29.24 11.42
C LEU A 244 1.78 -28.14 12.46
N PHE A 245 0.54 -27.61 12.42
CA PHE A 245 0.10 -26.52 13.29
C PHE A 245 -1.01 -26.98 14.26
N PRO A 246 -1.05 -26.41 15.47
CA PRO A 246 -2.13 -26.69 16.40
C PRO A 246 -3.47 -26.16 15.88
N LYS A 247 -4.53 -26.95 16.05
CA LYS A 247 -5.89 -26.51 15.69
C LYS A 247 -6.30 -25.29 16.52
N PRO A 248 -6.99 -24.29 15.93
CA PRO A 248 -7.61 -24.28 14.60
C PRO A 248 -6.74 -23.64 13.50
N MET A 249 -5.45 -23.46 13.70
CA MET A 249 -4.54 -22.89 12.69
C MET A 249 -4.50 -23.81 11.46
N LYS A 250 -4.69 -23.23 10.28
CA LYS A 250 -4.72 -23.93 9.00
C LYS A 250 -4.12 -23.03 7.91
N LEU A 251 -3.20 -23.60 7.13
CA LEU A 251 -2.76 -22.99 5.88
C LEU A 251 -3.74 -23.41 4.78
N GLU A 252 -4.35 -22.48 4.08
CA GLU A 252 -5.31 -22.74 3.01
C GLU A 252 -4.71 -22.40 1.64
N PHE A 253 -4.98 -23.22 0.65
CA PHE A 253 -4.81 -22.89 -0.74
C PHE A 253 -5.97 -21.99 -1.17
N GLU A 254 -5.68 -20.83 -1.77
CA GLU A 254 -6.71 -19.84 -2.12
C GLU A 254 -7.59 -20.21 -3.32
N GLU A 255 -7.63 -21.50 -3.71
CA GLU A 255 -8.41 -22.02 -4.85
C GLU A 255 -8.21 -21.18 -6.13
N ALA A 256 -7.00 -20.67 -6.33
CA ALA A 256 -6.60 -19.90 -7.49
C ALA A 256 -5.12 -20.17 -7.83
N ILE A 257 -4.82 -20.35 -9.09
CA ILE A 257 -3.45 -20.43 -9.58
C ILE A 257 -3.17 -19.13 -10.31
N TYR A 258 -2.17 -18.38 -9.87
CA TYR A 258 -1.70 -17.21 -10.60
C TYR A 258 -0.89 -17.66 -11.81
N TRP A 259 -1.61 -17.85 -12.93
CA TRP A 259 -1.03 -18.29 -14.18
C TRP A 259 0.05 -17.34 -14.70
N ARG A 260 -0.11 -16.06 -14.43
CA ARG A 260 0.92 -15.03 -14.57
C ARG A 260 0.93 -14.16 -13.31
N PHE A 261 2.09 -14.02 -12.72
CA PHE A 261 2.30 -13.24 -11.50
C PHE A 261 3.46 -12.27 -11.73
N PHE A 262 3.17 -10.99 -11.74
CA PHE A 262 4.17 -9.94 -11.92
C PHE A 262 4.33 -9.16 -10.62
N ILE A 263 5.46 -9.33 -9.96
CA ILE A 263 5.78 -8.66 -8.70
C ILE A 263 6.89 -7.65 -8.88
N LEU A 264 6.67 -6.43 -8.35
CA LEU A 264 7.59 -5.30 -8.43
C LEU A 264 8.34 -5.05 -7.13
N SER A 265 7.62 -5.12 -6.02
CA SER A 265 8.14 -4.86 -4.68
C SER A 265 7.15 -5.32 -3.62
N LYS A 266 7.51 -5.22 -2.33
CA LYS A 266 6.60 -5.52 -1.22
C LYS A 266 5.23 -4.84 -1.43
N LYS A 267 4.14 -5.63 -1.34
CA LYS A 267 2.74 -5.18 -1.49
C LYS A 267 2.38 -4.57 -2.85
N ARG A 268 3.21 -4.81 -3.89
CA ARG A 268 2.99 -4.24 -5.24
C ARG A 268 3.14 -5.32 -6.31
N TYR A 269 2.03 -5.95 -6.65
CA TYR A 269 1.99 -7.01 -7.65
C TYR A 269 0.70 -7.00 -8.48
N MET A 270 0.72 -7.74 -9.58
CA MET A 270 -0.44 -8.05 -10.42
C MET A 270 -0.45 -9.53 -10.74
N ALA A 271 -1.65 -10.11 -10.78
CA ALA A 271 -1.84 -11.52 -11.05
C ALA A 271 -2.99 -11.74 -12.03
N LEU A 272 -2.79 -12.66 -12.96
CA LEU A 272 -3.82 -13.22 -13.81
C LEU A 272 -4.03 -14.67 -13.36
N SER A 273 -5.19 -14.94 -12.80
CA SER A 273 -5.48 -16.24 -12.20
C SER A 273 -6.27 -17.15 -13.14
N CYS A 274 -6.17 -18.45 -12.89
CA CYS A 274 -7.04 -19.48 -13.46
C CYS A 274 -7.53 -20.45 -12.39
N GLY A 275 -8.60 -21.16 -12.69
CA GLY A 275 -9.09 -22.28 -11.92
C GLY A 275 -8.35 -23.58 -12.24
N ARG A 276 -8.88 -24.70 -11.71
CA ARG A 276 -8.38 -26.06 -11.99
C ARG A 276 -8.42 -26.41 -13.48
N ASP A 277 -9.43 -25.92 -14.17
CA ASP A 277 -9.66 -26.10 -15.62
C ASP A 277 -8.66 -25.35 -16.52
N GLY A 278 -7.81 -24.52 -15.93
CA GLY A 278 -6.85 -23.70 -16.67
C GLY A 278 -7.47 -22.50 -17.40
N ILE A 279 -8.78 -22.28 -17.26
CA ILE A 279 -9.45 -21.11 -17.87
C ILE A 279 -9.02 -19.85 -17.12
N LEU A 280 -8.45 -18.90 -17.88
CA LEU A 280 -7.99 -17.64 -17.33
C LEU A 280 -9.19 -16.76 -16.94
N ASN A 281 -9.12 -16.16 -15.77
CA ASN A 281 -10.09 -15.14 -15.37
C ASN A 281 -9.91 -13.87 -16.20
N ASP A 282 -11.01 -13.18 -16.50
CA ASP A 282 -10.98 -11.93 -17.27
C ASP A 282 -10.35 -10.78 -16.47
N ASP A 283 -10.47 -10.81 -15.15
CA ASP A 283 -10.01 -9.76 -14.26
C ASP A 283 -8.57 -10.01 -13.76
N ILE A 284 -7.72 -9.02 -13.95
CA ILE A 284 -6.37 -9.01 -13.39
C ILE A 284 -6.45 -8.49 -11.96
N GLU A 285 -6.01 -9.29 -11.00
CA GLU A 285 -5.83 -8.84 -9.62
C GLU A 285 -4.70 -7.82 -9.54
N LYS A 286 -4.94 -6.69 -8.84
CA LYS A 286 -4.03 -5.55 -8.76
C LYS A 286 -3.87 -5.13 -7.31
N LYS A 287 -2.68 -5.31 -6.74
CA LYS A 287 -2.38 -4.91 -5.36
C LYS A 287 -1.29 -3.84 -5.33
N GLY A 288 -1.58 -2.70 -4.70
CA GLY A 288 -0.62 -1.63 -4.44
C GLY A 288 0.03 -0.97 -5.66
N VAL A 289 -0.32 -1.37 -6.88
CA VAL A 289 0.22 -0.84 -8.13
C VAL A 289 -0.41 0.51 -8.50
N VAL A 290 0.22 1.23 -9.41
CA VAL A 290 -0.18 2.59 -9.84
C VAL A 290 -1.63 2.64 -10.29
N LEU A 291 -2.14 1.58 -10.93
CA LEU A 291 -3.53 1.49 -11.41
C LEU A 291 -4.58 1.53 -10.28
N ALA A 292 -4.25 1.01 -9.11
CA ALA A 292 -5.13 1.01 -7.95
C ALA A 292 -5.25 2.40 -7.29
N ARG A 293 -4.31 3.31 -7.55
CA ARG A 293 -4.27 4.64 -6.93
C ARG A 293 -5.03 5.67 -7.75
N ARG A 294 -6.05 6.27 -7.14
CA ARG A 294 -6.90 7.29 -7.76
C ARG A 294 -6.25 8.68 -7.83
N ASP A 295 -5.13 8.89 -7.15
CA ASP A 295 -4.36 10.15 -7.13
C ASP A 295 -3.41 10.31 -8.32
N ASN A 296 -3.23 9.27 -9.14
CA ASN A 296 -2.48 9.34 -10.39
C ASN A 296 -3.33 9.85 -11.55
N SER A 297 -2.72 10.65 -12.44
CA SER A 297 -3.39 11.10 -13.68
C SER A 297 -3.69 9.93 -14.61
N LYS A 298 -4.67 10.12 -15.52
CA LYS A 298 -4.97 9.11 -16.55
C LYS A 298 -3.77 8.85 -17.47
N VAL A 299 -2.91 9.83 -17.72
CA VAL A 299 -1.66 9.68 -18.50
C VAL A 299 -0.83 8.53 -17.92
N ILE A 300 -0.54 8.59 -16.63
CA ILE A 300 0.30 7.58 -15.96
C ILE A 300 -0.42 6.23 -15.96
N ARG A 301 -1.70 6.20 -15.57
CA ARG A 301 -2.47 4.95 -15.49
C ARG A 301 -2.58 4.26 -16.85
N PHE A 302 -2.88 5.01 -17.90
CA PHE A 302 -3.00 4.46 -19.25
C PHE A 302 -1.67 3.88 -19.76
N LEU A 303 -0.58 4.64 -19.63
CA LEU A 303 0.74 4.15 -20.06
C LEU A 303 1.16 2.91 -19.25
N TYR A 304 0.98 2.96 -17.95
CA TYR A 304 1.28 1.84 -17.05
C TYR A 304 0.47 0.59 -17.40
N GLU A 305 -0.84 0.74 -17.63
CA GLU A 305 -1.73 -0.38 -17.99
C GLU A 305 -1.32 -1.02 -19.32
N LYS A 306 -1.00 -0.19 -20.32
CA LYS A 306 -0.57 -0.71 -21.63
C LYS A 306 0.77 -1.43 -21.54
N VAL A 307 1.76 -0.85 -20.86
CA VAL A 307 3.09 -1.47 -20.71
C VAL A 307 3.01 -2.79 -19.94
N ILE A 308 2.27 -2.83 -18.82
CA ILE A 308 2.15 -4.07 -18.06
C ILE A 308 1.41 -5.16 -18.87
N MET A 309 0.39 -4.79 -19.65
CA MET A 309 -0.30 -5.75 -20.53
C MET A 309 0.62 -6.24 -21.66
N MET A 310 1.53 -5.42 -22.15
CA MET A 310 2.53 -5.86 -23.13
C MET A 310 3.49 -6.86 -22.49
N ILE A 311 3.95 -6.61 -21.25
CA ILE A 311 4.78 -7.57 -20.48
C ILE A 311 4.02 -8.87 -20.25
N PHE A 312 2.78 -8.82 -19.78
CA PHE A 312 1.94 -10.00 -19.55
C PHE A 312 1.72 -10.83 -20.84
N ASN A 313 1.56 -10.16 -21.96
CA ASN A 313 1.38 -10.82 -23.25
C ASN A 313 2.70 -11.22 -23.92
N LYS A 314 3.82 -11.11 -23.19
CA LYS A 314 5.16 -11.47 -23.69
C LYS A 314 5.52 -10.79 -25.02
N LYS A 315 5.06 -9.53 -25.18
CA LYS A 315 5.49 -8.70 -26.31
C LYS A 315 6.99 -8.46 -26.24
N SER A 316 7.61 -8.28 -27.40
CA SER A 316 9.04 -8.02 -27.46
C SER A 316 9.39 -6.68 -26.80
N GLU A 317 10.66 -6.56 -26.40
CA GLU A 317 11.22 -5.31 -25.90
C GLU A 317 11.03 -4.18 -26.90
N ASP A 318 11.38 -4.39 -28.18
CA ASP A 318 11.28 -3.39 -29.24
C ASP A 318 9.83 -2.89 -29.46
N GLU A 319 8.84 -3.80 -29.48
CA GLU A 319 7.43 -3.41 -29.60
C GLU A 319 7.00 -2.52 -28.43
N THR A 320 7.45 -2.85 -27.21
CA THR A 320 7.10 -2.12 -26.00
C THR A 320 7.77 -0.75 -25.98
N LEU A 321 9.05 -0.67 -26.28
CA LEU A 321 9.79 0.59 -26.33
C LEU A 321 9.26 1.52 -27.45
N TYR A 322 8.94 0.96 -28.62
CA TYR A 322 8.32 1.71 -29.72
C TYR A 322 6.98 2.32 -29.29
N PHE A 323 6.12 1.53 -28.63
CA PHE A 323 4.86 2.03 -28.08
C PHE A 323 5.08 3.19 -27.09
N ILE A 324 6.03 3.05 -26.16
CA ILE A 324 6.35 4.08 -25.16
C ILE A 324 6.82 5.36 -25.85
N ILE A 325 7.73 5.28 -26.84
CA ILE A 325 8.22 6.45 -27.59
C ILE A 325 7.08 7.15 -28.32
N LYS A 326 6.22 6.39 -29.00
CA LYS A 326 5.05 6.93 -29.69
C LYS A 326 4.12 7.66 -28.72
N PHE A 327 3.87 7.07 -27.56
CA PHE A 327 3.05 7.69 -26.52
C PHE A 327 3.69 8.99 -25.98
N ILE A 328 4.99 8.97 -25.69
CA ILE A 328 5.74 10.14 -25.19
C ILE A 328 5.69 11.28 -26.24
N ASN A 329 5.82 10.96 -27.52
CA ASN A 329 5.71 11.97 -28.59
C ASN A 329 4.30 12.60 -28.61
N ASN A 330 3.25 11.80 -28.52
CA ASN A 330 1.87 12.31 -28.46
C ASN A 330 1.62 13.18 -27.20
N LEU A 331 2.15 12.76 -26.05
CA LEU A 331 2.09 13.50 -24.80
C LEU A 331 2.75 14.89 -24.94
N CYS A 332 3.98 14.93 -25.44
CA CYS A 332 4.77 16.15 -25.55
C CYS A 332 4.26 17.09 -26.66
N SER A 333 3.59 16.57 -27.68
CA SER A 333 2.96 17.36 -28.75
C SER A 333 1.59 17.93 -28.35
N GLY A 334 1.07 17.59 -27.17
CA GLY A 334 -0.23 18.08 -26.70
C GLY A 334 -1.44 17.44 -27.39
N ASN A 335 -1.25 16.28 -28.03
CA ASN A 335 -2.32 15.57 -28.77
C ASN A 335 -3.26 14.77 -27.87
N LEU A 336 -3.02 14.75 -26.54
CA LEU A 336 -3.89 14.09 -25.58
C LEU A 336 -4.98 15.02 -25.06
N SER A 337 -6.19 14.49 -24.85
CA SER A 337 -7.28 15.24 -24.23
C SER A 337 -6.93 15.68 -22.80
N ILE A 338 -7.40 16.85 -22.40
CA ILE A 338 -7.09 17.47 -21.11
C ILE A 338 -7.48 16.58 -19.91
N ASP A 339 -8.50 15.74 -20.05
CA ASP A 339 -8.94 14.83 -18.98
C ASP A 339 -7.91 13.75 -18.62
N TYR A 340 -6.94 13.48 -19.48
CA TYR A 340 -5.79 12.61 -19.19
C TYR A 340 -4.86 13.21 -18.13
N PHE A 341 -4.85 14.53 -17.98
CA PHE A 341 -3.93 15.26 -17.11
C PHE A 341 -4.49 15.53 -15.70
N TYR A 342 -5.76 15.18 -15.45
CA TYR A 342 -6.36 15.42 -14.13
C TYR A 342 -5.71 14.57 -13.06
N ILE A 343 -5.24 15.25 -12.01
CA ILE A 343 -4.81 14.66 -10.74
C ILE A 343 -5.88 14.98 -9.71
N THR A 344 -6.16 14.03 -8.81
CA THR A 344 -7.24 14.18 -7.84
C THR A 344 -6.71 13.92 -6.44
N LYS A 345 -6.89 14.89 -5.51
CA LYS A 345 -6.57 14.73 -4.09
C LYS A 345 -7.74 15.10 -3.21
N SER A 346 -7.89 14.41 -2.08
CA SER A 346 -8.89 14.77 -1.07
C SER A 346 -8.49 16.04 -0.34
N ILE A 347 -9.48 16.87 -0.02
CA ILE A 347 -9.34 18.08 0.78
C ILE A 347 -9.84 17.78 2.20
N GLY A 348 -8.94 17.84 3.17
CA GLY A 348 -9.30 17.87 4.59
C GLY A 348 -9.67 19.29 5.05
N ALA A 349 -10.03 19.45 6.30
CA ALA A 349 -10.26 20.77 6.85
C ALA A 349 -8.95 21.57 6.84
N ILE A 350 -8.99 22.78 6.27
CA ILE A 350 -7.77 23.62 6.12
C ILE A 350 -7.10 23.88 7.48
N LYS A 351 -7.91 24.00 8.54
CA LYS A 351 -7.41 24.12 9.92
C LYS A 351 -6.51 22.95 10.35
N ASP A 352 -6.70 21.76 9.80
CA ASP A 352 -5.93 20.56 10.16
C ASP A 352 -4.52 20.56 9.52
N TYR A 353 -4.31 21.38 8.50
CA TYR A 353 -3.00 21.59 7.86
C TYR A 353 -2.22 22.77 8.44
N LYS A 354 -2.89 23.64 9.19
CA LYS A 354 -2.29 24.81 9.84
C LYS A 354 -1.83 24.44 11.24
N ILE A 355 -0.68 24.93 11.62
CA ILE A 355 -0.18 24.82 12.99
C ILE A 355 -0.65 26.04 13.80
N ARG A 356 -1.01 25.82 15.05
CA ARG A 356 -1.35 26.90 16.01
C ARG A 356 -0.20 27.19 16.95
N GLU A 357 0.58 26.17 17.25
CA GLU A 357 1.72 26.21 18.15
C GLU A 357 2.92 25.58 17.45
N LEU A 358 4.12 25.97 17.82
CA LEU A 358 5.32 25.30 17.33
C LEU A 358 5.32 23.86 17.85
N PRO A 359 5.62 22.86 16.97
CA PRO A 359 5.91 21.53 17.43
C PRO A 359 7.04 21.54 18.47
N ASN A 360 7.03 20.63 19.44
CA ASN A 360 8.05 20.48 20.46
C ASN A 360 9.49 20.40 19.91
N ASP A 361 9.61 20.06 18.63
CA ASP A 361 10.88 20.03 17.92
C ASP A 361 11.00 21.19 16.91
N LYS A 362 11.35 22.37 17.45
CA LYS A 362 11.66 23.58 16.66
C LYS A 362 12.70 23.29 15.57
N LYS A 363 13.66 22.37 15.82
CA LYS A 363 14.72 22.01 14.86
C LYS A 363 14.17 21.38 13.58
N LYS A 364 13.14 20.52 13.68
CA LYS A 364 12.50 19.92 12.49
C LYS A 364 11.78 20.96 11.64
N LEU A 365 11.13 21.94 12.28
CA LEU A 365 10.44 23.03 11.57
C LEU A 365 11.44 23.93 10.86
N VAL A 366 12.49 24.37 11.57
CA VAL A 366 13.57 25.20 10.99
C VAL A 366 14.25 24.46 9.83
N LYS A 367 14.59 23.17 10.00
CA LYS A 367 15.14 22.35 8.91
C LYS A 367 14.21 22.33 7.71
N ARG A 368 12.91 22.13 7.90
CA ARG A 368 11.92 22.10 6.80
C ARG A 368 11.78 23.43 6.09
N LEU A 369 11.84 24.54 6.81
CA LEU A 369 11.84 25.88 6.22
C LEU A 369 13.12 26.13 5.42
N ASN A 370 14.27 25.73 5.96
CA ASN A 370 15.56 25.83 5.27
C ASN A 370 15.60 24.98 4.00
N ASP A 371 15.07 23.75 4.03
CA ASP A 371 14.94 22.88 2.85
C ASP A 371 14.06 23.51 1.75
N LEU A 372 13.15 24.39 2.13
CA LEU A 372 12.31 25.18 1.23
C LEU A 372 12.92 26.54 0.85
N HIS A 373 14.14 26.85 1.31
CA HIS A 373 14.80 28.14 1.16
C HIS A 373 13.94 29.32 1.68
N ILE A 374 13.26 29.11 2.79
CA ILE A 374 12.45 30.10 3.47
C ILE A 374 13.16 30.46 4.77
N TYR A 375 13.66 31.68 4.84
CA TYR A 375 14.36 32.20 6.00
C TYR A 375 13.48 33.29 6.63
N PRO A 376 12.98 33.13 7.86
CA PRO A 376 12.27 34.17 8.59
C PRO A 376 13.23 35.33 8.90
N ASP A 377 12.74 36.54 8.82
CA ASP A 377 13.54 37.76 9.14
C ASP A 377 13.90 37.82 10.63
N ASP A 378 13.11 37.16 11.48
CA ASP A 378 13.32 37.07 12.92
C ASP A 378 13.15 35.61 13.39
N TYR A 379 14.26 34.97 13.71
CA TYR A 379 14.31 33.57 14.16
C TYR A 379 13.79 33.39 15.59
N ASP A 380 13.69 34.45 16.38
CA ASP A 380 13.22 34.40 17.77
C ASP A 380 11.71 34.63 17.88
N ASN A 381 11.08 35.15 16.83
CA ASN A 381 9.65 35.40 16.81
C ASN A 381 8.86 34.17 16.34
N ILE A 382 8.27 33.45 17.31
CA ILE A 382 7.46 32.25 17.09
C ILE A 382 6.26 32.51 16.14
N SER A 383 5.64 33.66 16.25
CA SER A 383 4.49 34.04 15.43
C SER A 383 4.85 34.12 13.94
N SER A 384 6.03 34.63 13.60
CA SER A 384 6.53 34.70 12.23
C SER A 384 6.73 33.31 11.62
N TYR A 385 7.24 32.34 12.39
CA TYR A 385 7.38 30.95 11.93
C TYR A 385 6.02 30.32 11.64
N ILE A 386 5.05 30.51 12.51
CA ILE A 386 3.69 29.95 12.35
C ILE A 386 3.04 30.59 11.11
N GLU A 387 3.15 31.88 10.93
CA GLU A 387 2.59 32.59 9.77
C GLU A 387 3.21 32.11 8.46
N ILE A 388 4.52 32.03 8.38
CA ILE A 388 5.25 31.55 7.20
C ILE A 388 4.88 30.10 6.90
N TYR A 389 4.82 29.23 7.91
CA TYR A 389 4.39 27.86 7.72
C TYR A 389 2.96 27.80 7.16
N ASN A 390 2.02 28.51 7.78
CA ASN A 390 0.60 28.50 7.41
C ASN A 390 0.33 29.15 6.04
N THR A 391 1.25 29.95 5.51
CA THR A 391 1.12 30.57 4.19
C THR A 391 1.91 29.85 3.10
N ARG A 392 3.14 29.41 3.41
CA ARG A 392 4.09 28.94 2.39
C ARG A 392 4.35 27.43 2.43
N CYS A 393 4.09 26.75 3.55
CA CYS A 393 4.37 25.31 3.72
C CYS A 393 3.12 24.42 3.60
N LEU A 394 1.94 24.98 3.35
CA LEU A 394 0.74 24.19 3.10
C LEU A 394 0.92 23.29 1.87
N PRO A 395 0.32 22.07 1.85
CA PRO A 395 0.32 21.23 0.66
C PRO A 395 -0.21 21.98 -0.56
N ALA A 396 0.42 21.79 -1.72
CA ALA A 396 0.13 22.54 -2.94
C ALA A 396 -1.36 22.54 -3.35
N HIS A 397 -2.06 21.40 -3.17
CA HIS A 397 -3.49 21.31 -3.48
C HIS A 397 -4.37 22.09 -2.49
N ILE A 398 -3.94 22.27 -1.24
CA ILE A 398 -4.63 23.10 -0.25
C ILE A 398 -4.45 24.58 -0.60
N GLN A 399 -3.25 24.97 -1.03
CA GLN A 399 -2.99 26.33 -1.50
C GLN A 399 -3.83 26.67 -2.74
N LEU A 400 -4.00 25.71 -3.67
CA LEU A 400 -4.90 25.87 -4.80
C LEU A 400 -6.36 26.00 -4.34
N ALA A 401 -6.82 25.23 -3.36
CA ALA A 401 -8.17 25.36 -2.81
C ALA A 401 -8.41 26.75 -2.20
N GLU A 402 -7.44 27.33 -1.48
CA GLU A 402 -7.49 28.71 -0.98
C GLU A 402 -7.55 29.73 -2.13
N LYS A 403 -6.75 29.53 -3.19
CA LYS A 403 -6.78 30.37 -4.39
C LYS A 403 -8.15 30.32 -5.08
N MET A 404 -8.74 29.13 -5.21
CA MET A 404 -10.09 28.94 -5.77
C MET A 404 -11.16 29.61 -4.91
N LYS A 405 -11.08 29.50 -3.58
CA LYS A 405 -11.98 30.20 -2.66
C LYS A 405 -11.94 31.73 -2.87
N LYS A 406 -10.75 32.32 -3.02
CA LYS A 406 -10.60 33.76 -3.32
C LYS A 406 -11.21 34.15 -4.68
N ARG A 407 -11.30 33.22 -5.63
CA ARG A 407 -11.92 33.40 -6.95
C ARG A 407 -13.44 33.16 -6.96
N GLY A 408 -14.06 32.87 -5.81
CA GLY A 408 -15.49 32.58 -5.71
C GLY A 408 -15.89 31.15 -6.11
N THR A 409 -14.92 30.22 -6.22
CA THR A 409 -15.16 28.80 -6.51
C THR A 409 -14.62 27.92 -5.37
N PRO A 410 -15.21 27.98 -4.15
CA PRO A 410 -14.72 27.24 -3.01
C PRO A 410 -14.84 25.72 -3.21
N VAL A 411 -13.91 24.98 -2.62
CA VAL A 411 -13.92 23.51 -2.60
C VAL A 411 -14.40 23.03 -1.23
N GLU A 412 -15.34 22.12 -1.21
CA GLU A 412 -15.90 21.58 0.03
C GLU A 412 -14.90 20.66 0.74
N VAL A 413 -14.88 20.74 2.08
CA VAL A 413 -14.10 19.83 2.93
C VAL A 413 -14.66 18.40 2.79
N GLY A 414 -13.76 17.41 2.70
CA GLY A 414 -14.13 16.02 2.45
C GLY A 414 -14.30 15.67 0.97
N SER A 415 -14.40 16.66 0.08
CA SER A 415 -14.46 16.45 -1.37
C SER A 415 -13.07 16.16 -1.97
N ARG A 416 -13.07 15.87 -3.26
CA ARG A 416 -11.83 15.65 -4.03
C ARG A 416 -11.59 16.79 -5.01
N LEU A 417 -10.51 17.50 -4.82
CA LEU A 417 -10.04 18.52 -5.74
C LEU A 417 -9.40 17.87 -6.97
N LYS A 418 -9.89 18.21 -8.16
CA LYS A 418 -9.24 17.93 -9.45
C LYS A 418 -8.38 19.11 -9.84
N TYR A 419 -7.15 18.85 -10.22
CA TYR A 419 -6.23 19.88 -10.70
C TYR A 419 -5.33 19.37 -11.81
N ILE A 420 -4.70 20.30 -12.50
CA ILE A 420 -3.70 20.04 -13.55
C ILE A 420 -2.40 20.78 -13.20
N ILE A 421 -1.32 20.31 -13.79
CA ILE A 421 -0.02 20.96 -13.68
C ILE A 421 0.22 21.79 -14.93
N THR A 422 0.55 23.07 -14.73
CA THR A 422 0.73 24.06 -15.78
C THR A 422 2.14 24.62 -15.77
N LEU A 423 2.57 25.16 -16.90
CA LEU A 423 3.77 25.99 -16.94
C LEU A 423 3.50 27.25 -16.14
N SER A 424 4.50 27.70 -15.37
CA SER A 424 4.40 28.98 -14.67
C SER A 424 4.18 30.13 -15.66
N THR A 425 3.28 31.04 -15.30
CA THR A 425 3.01 32.25 -16.08
C THR A 425 4.11 33.31 -15.92
N PHE A 426 4.83 33.25 -14.81
CA PHE A 426 6.03 34.08 -14.60
C PHE A 426 7.20 33.29 -15.15
N GLY A 427 7.69 33.68 -16.30
CA GLY A 427 8.69 32.94 -17.07
C GLY A 427 9.79 32.31 -16.20
N ARG A 428 10.49 31.33 -16.75
CA ARG A 428 11.50 30.49 -16.06
C ARG A 428 12.64 31.27 -15.38
N ASN A 429 12.70 32.57 -15.55
CA ASN A 429 13.64 33.48 -14.91
C ASN A 429 13.19 33.96 -13.54
N SER A 430 12.07 33.50 -13.02
CA SER A 430 11.68 33.77 -11.65
C SER A 430 12.35 32.84 -10.62
N ILE A 431 13.57 32.38 -10.92
CA ILE A 431 14.53 32.12 -9.85
C ILE A 431 15.01 33.51 -9.38
N ILE A 432 14.13 34.21 -8.73
CA ILE A 432 14.52 35.37 -7.91
C ILE A 432 15.20 34.74 -6.70
N ASP A 433 16.48 35.00 -6.55
CA ASP A 433 17.33 34.63 -5.41
C ASP A 433 17.53 33.09 -5.17
N GLY A 434 17.62 32.27 -6.22
CA GLY A 434 17.91 30.84 -6.07
C GLY A 434 16.72 30.00 -5.56
N ILE A 435 15.55 30.58 -5.34
CA ILE A 435 14.34 29.90 -4.87
C ILE A 435 13.69 29.15 -6.03
N LYS A 436 13.68 27.83 -5.94
CA LYS A 436 12.91 26.98 -6.85
C LYS A 436 11.44 27.39 -6.84
N GLU A 437 10.87 27.57 -8.03
CA GLU A 437 9.45 27.81 -8.21
C GLU A 437 8.61 26.83 -7.38
N LYS A 438 7.71 27.35 -6.59
CA LYS A 438 6.90 26.53 -5.69
C LYS A 438 5.92 25.69 -6.49
N GLN A 439 5.76 24.43 -6.12
CA GLN A 439 4.89 23.48 -6.84
C GLN A 439 3.44 23.99 -6.94
N TYR A 440 2.93 24.71 -5.96
CA TYR A 440 1.55 25.24 -5.97
C TYR A 440 1.30 26.31 -7.02
N GLU A 441 2.33 27.03 -7.44
CA GLU A 441 2.22 28.05 -8.50
C GLU A 441 1.95 27.43 -9.86
N LYS A 442 2.29 26.14 -9.99
CA LYS A 442 2.05 25.33 -11.19
C LYS A 442 0.72 24.58 -11.16
N LEU A 443 0.00 24.53 -10.03
CA LEU A 443 -1.29 23.84 -9.93
C LEU A 443 -2.41 24.80 -10.32
N GLU A 444 -3.34 24.31 -11.17
CA GLU A 444 -4.48 25.11 -11.58
C GLU A 444 -5.77 24.28 -11.69
N ASP A 445 -6.92 24.93 -11.51
CA ASP A 445 -8.23 24.34 -11.77
C ASP A 445 -8.41 24.10 -13.27
N PRO A 446 -8.84 22.90 -13.70
CA PRO A 446 -9.01 22.58 -15.12
C PRO A 446 -9.98 23.51 -15.84
N LYS A 447 -11.07 23.91 -15.19
CA LYS A 447 -12.05 24.84 -15.78
C LYS A 447 -11.46 26.23 -16.00
N TYR A 448 -10.69 26.69 -15.02
CA TYR A 448 -10.00 27.96 -15.12
C TYR A 448 -8.94 27.95 -16.22
N GLN A 449 -8.16 26.86 -16.34
CA GLN A 449 -7.20 26.69 -17.43
C GLN A 449 -7.88 26.67 -18.79
N GLN A 450 -9.02 25.99 -18.95
CA GLN A 450 -9.75 25.96 -20.24
C GLN A 450 -10.21 27.37 -20.66
N LYS A 451 -10.66 28.20 -19.70
CA LYS A 451 -11.04 29.58 -19.94
C LYS A 451 -9.86 30.42 -20.46
N TYR A 452 -8.67 30.14 -19.98
CA TYR A 452 -7.44 30.89 -20.26
C TYR A 452 -6.36 30.05 -20.96
N LYS A 453 -6.78 29.08 -21.81
CA LYS A 453 -5.88 28.10 -22.45
C LYS A 453 -4.73 28.70 -23.27
N ASN A 454 -4.89 29.93 -23.78
CA ASN A 454 -3.86 30.62 -24.55
C ASN A 454 -2.73 31.16 -23.66
N ILE A 455 -3.02 31.43 -22.40
CA ILE A 455 -2.08 31.98 -21.41
C ILE A 455 -1.56 30.86 -20.51
N ILE A 456 -2.45 30.00 -19.98
CA ILE A 456 -2.12 28.94 -19.04
C ILE A 456 -1.94 27.63 -19.80
N LYS A 457 -0.68 27.24 -20.03
CA LYS A 457 -0.33 26.03 -20.79
C LYS A 457 0.00 24.88 -19.86
N LEU A 458 -0.33 23.64 -20.29
CA LEU A 458 0.02 22.42 -19.57
C LEU A 458 1.55 22.19 -19.58
N ASP A 459 2.07 21.68 -18.45
CA ASP A 459 3.45 21.24 -18.35
C ASP A 459 3.59 19.74 -18.69
N PHE A 460 3.65 19.44 -19.99
CA PHE A 460 3.76 18.06 -20.48
C PHE A 460 5.04 17.36 -19.98
N LEU A 461 6.14 18.10 -19.81
CA LEU A 461 7.40 17.54 -19.31
C LEU A 461 7.29 17.12 -17.84
N TYR A 462 6.50 17.83 -17.04
CA TYR A 462 6.22 17.41 -15.67
C TYR A 462 5.46 16.08 -15.65
N TYR A 463 4.45 15.90 -16.52
CA TYR A 463 3.74 14.62 -16.62
C TYR A 463 4.63 13.50 -17.12
N LEU A 464 5.52 13.77 -18.07
CA LEU A 464 6.53 12.80 -18.51
C LEU A 464 7.46 12.40 -17.34
N LYS A 465 7.89 13.36 -16.55
CA LYS A 465 8.69 13.10 -15.33
C LYS A 465 7.96 12.20 -14.34
N LEU A 466 6.65 12.42 -14.16
CA LEU A 466 5.83 11.57 -13.29
C LEU A 466 5.63 10.15 -13.84
N CYS A 467 5.68 9.96 -15.16
CA CYS A 467 5.60 8.64 -15.78
C CYS A 467 6.90 7.83 -15.59
N ALA A 468 8.06 8.48 -15.50
CA ALA A 468 9.35 7.79 -15.51
C ALA A 468 9.49 6.75 -14.38
N PRO A 469 9.35 7.05 -13.08
CA PRO A 469 9.60 6.06 -12.05
C PRO A 469 8.73 4.79 -12.15
N PRO A 470 7.40 4.89 -12.35
CA PRO A 470 6.58 3.68 -12.42
C PRO A 470 6.76 2.88 -13.72
N ILE A 471 7.08 3.53 -14.84
CA ILE A 471 7.28 2.83 -16.11
C ILE A 471 8.68 2.20 -16.16
N ASP A 472 9.70 2.94 -15.74
CA ASP A 472 11.07 2.40 -15.69
C ASP A 472 11.17 1.20 -14.74
N GLN A 473 10.43 1.19 -13.62
CA GLN A 473 10.32 0.02 -12.76
C GLN A 473 9.70 -1.20 -13.48
N LEU A 474 8.67 -0.99 -14.32
CA LEU A 474 8.09 -2.07 -15.13
C LEU A 474 9.10 -2.62 -16.15
N LEU A 475 9.83 -1.72 -16.82
CA LEU A 475 10.82 -2.09 -17.82
C LEU A 475 12.04 -2.79 -17.19
N GLU A 476 12.48 -2.35 -16.02
CA GLU A 476 13.57 -3.00 -15.31
C GLU A 476 13.21 -4.44 -14.92
N VAL A 477 12.02 -4.65 -14.35
CA VAL A 477 11.58 -5.98 -13.92
C VAL A 477 11.17 -6.87 -15.11
N GLY A 478 10.57 -6.30 -16.16
CA GLY A 478 10.07 -7.06 -17.30
C GLY A 478 11.11 -7.37 -18.37
N TYR A 479 12.06 -6.45 -18.63
CA TYR A 479 13.03 -6.53 -19.73
C TYR A 479 14.46 -6.22 -19.32
N ASN A 480 14.72 -5.96 -18.03
CA ASN A 480 16.04 -5.52 -17.52
C ASN A 480 16.53 -4.18 -18.11
N ILE A 481 15.61 -3.29 -18.46
CA ILE A 481 15.90 -1.96 -19.01
C ILE A 481 15.76 -0.90 -17.93
N LYS A 482 16.83 -0.13 -17.69
CA LYS A 482 16.88 0.91 -16.65
C LYS A 482 16.74 2.30 -17.25
N ASP A 483 16.03 3.18 -16.52
CA ASP A 483 15.98 4.62 -16.76
C ASP A 483 15.57 5.04 -18.19
N PHE A 484 14.85 4.22 -18.94
CA PHE A 484 14.50 4.51 -20.32
C PHE A 484 13.65 5.78 -20.45
N VAL A 485 12.53 5.86 -19.71
CA VAL A 485 11.62 7.02 -19.74
C VAL A 485 12.27 8.24 -19.10
N LEU A 486 13.05 8.03 -18.05
CA LEU A 486 13.83 9.09 -17.41
C LEU A 486 14.83 9.71 -18.40
N ASN A 487 15.52 8.91 -19.20
CA ASN A 487 16.43 9.40 -20.22
C ASN A 487 15.70 10.15 -21.35
N GLN A 488 14.52 9.68 -21.75
CA GLN A 488 13.66 10.39 -22.67
C GLN A 488 13.22 11.77 -22.13
N TYR A 489 12.95 11.85 -20.81
CA TYR A 489 12.67 13.13 -20.14
C TYR A 489 13.89 14.05 -20.13
N LYS A 490 15.07 13.56 -19.75
CA LYS A 490 16.32 14.34 -19.73
C LYS A 490 16.66 14.91 -21.11
N LEU A 491 16.56 14.10 -22.18
CA LEU A 491 16.78 14.52 -23.55
C LEU A 491 15.87 15.70 -23.96
N ARG A 492 14.59 15.64 -23.60
CA ARG A 492 13.63 16.70 -23.96
C ARG A 492 13.87 18.00 -23.21
N ILE A 493 14.25 17.91 -21.93
CA ILE A 493 14.64 19.10 -21.16
C ILE A 493 15.89 19.75 -21.78
N THR A 494 16.90 18.97 -22.13
CA THR A 494 18.12 19.49 -22.74
C THR A 494 17.81 20.18 -24.06
N ARG A 495 17.03 19.50 -24.94
CA ARG A 495 16.58 20.09 -26.22
C ARG A 495 15.81 21.40 -26.01
N GLN A 496 14.94 21.46 -25.02
CA GLN A 496 14.17 22.66 -24.72
C GLN A 496 15.06 23.82 -24.27
N LYS A 497 16.06 23.55 -23.38
CA LYS A 497 17.04 24.55 -22.95
C LYS A 497 17.87 25.08 -24.12
N VAL A 498 18.32 24.19 -25.02
CA VAL A 498 19.06 24.58 -26.22
C VAL A 498 18.22 25.51 -27.11
N LEU A 499 16.94 25.15 -27.36
CA LEU A 499 16.05 25.99 -28.17
C LEU A 499 15.76 27.36 -27.50
N GLU A 500 15.71 27.42 -26.19
CA GLU A 500 15.57 28.69 -25.46
C GLU A 500 16.82 29.55 -25.57
N ASN A 501 17.98 28.94 -25.46
CA ASN A 501 19.26 29.66 -25.64
C ASN A 501 19.42 30.18 -27.06
N ILE A 502 19.03 29.41 -28.09
CA ILE A 502 19.02 29.87 -29.49
C ILE A 502 18.12 31.09 -29.63
N LYS A 503 16.90 31.06 -29.09
CA LYS A 503 15.97 32.20 -29.14
C LYS A 503 16.48 33.46 -28.43
N ILE A 504 17.26 33.30 -27.39
CA ILE A 504 17.93 34.41 -26.69
C ILE A 504 19.01 35.00 -27.60
N LEU A 505 19.83 34.15 -28.22
CA LEU A 505 20.87 34.57 -29.15
C LEU A 505 20.28 35.31 -30.37
N GLU A 506 19.21 34.78 -31.00
CA GLU A 506 18.52 35.46 -32.11
C GLU A 506 17.94 36.84 -31.72
N LYS A 507 17.51 36.99 -30.46
CA LYS A 507 17.07 38.32 -29.96
C LYS A 507 18.23 39.26 -29.74
N ASP A 508 19.35 38.75 -29.23
CA ASP A 508 20.54 39.54 -28.98
C ASP A 508 21.23 39.95 -30.29
N GLU A 509 21.23 39.13 -31.31
CA GLU A 509 21.68 39.49 -32.70
C GLU A 509 20.85 40.63 -33.27
N ASN A 510 19.52 40.59 -33.11
CA ASN A 510 18.64 41.66 -33.56
C ASN A 510 18.80 42.97 -32.76
N ASN A 511 19.45 42.91 -31.56
CA ASN A 511 19.69 44.05 -30.69
C ASN A 511 21.17 44.53 -30.66
N ASN A 512 22.03 44.09 -31.59
CA ASN A 512 23.45 44.51 -31.74
C ASN A 512 24.32 44.28 -30.47
N LEU A 513 24.17 43.17 -29.79
CA LEU A 513 25.02 42.82 -28.64
C LEU A 513 25.96 41.65 -28.97
N SER A 514 27.24 41.87 -28.78
CA SER A 514 28.36 41.04 -29.16
C SER A 514 28.41 39.64 -28.51
N TYR A 515 28.93 38.66 -29.26
CA TYR A 515 29.13 37.22 -29.02
C TYR A 515 29.88 36.76 -27.77
N HIS A 516 30.11 37.61 -26.75
CA HIS A 516 31.05 37.32 -25.67
C HIS A 516 30.46 36.69 -24.38
N LYS A 517 29.24 36.15 -24.38
CA LYS A 517 28.66 35.56 -23.17
C LYS A 517 28.03 34.17 -23.38
N LEU A 518 28.74 33.25 -24.02
CA LEU A 518 28.42 31.84 -23.94
C LEU A 518 29.32 31.20 -22.85
N LYS A 519 28.76 30.94 -21.68
CA LYS A 519 29.29 29.98 -20.74
C LYS A 519 28.49 28.68 -20.90
N PHE A 520 29.15 27.65 -21.42
CA PHE A 520 28.67 26.27 -21.45
C PHE A 520 28.57 25.68 -20.06
#